data_06015932630ae9e40ec2efb631c8b9f2
#
_entry.id   06015932630ae9e40ec2efb631c8b9f2
#
_cell.length_a   1.000
_cell.length_b   1.000
_cell.length_c   1.000
_cell.angle_alpha   90.00
_cell.angle_beta   90.00
_cell.angle_gamma   90.00
#
_symmetry.space_group_name_H-M   'P 1'
#
loop_
_entity.id
_entity.type
_entity.pdbx_description
1 polymer ?
#
loop_
_entity_poly.entity_id
_entity_poly.type
_entity_poly.pdbx_seq_one_letter_code
_entity_poly.pdbx_strand_id
1 'polypeptide(L)'
;ENGQPFWDKPYTIIEKNGIKLGVIGIHGKFAFYDTITANAIKGLEARDEEEYLRKYIAEIKDKVDLVVVLAHEGTPARQSSKGAEDVARALKKDIELAGNVQGIDILITGHAHQGTPEALVVGNTLIVSTDAQGTEVGELALVLDSKTKKVLSYTNKLNIIYDKDITADPETQRVIDKWNKIIDEKTKEVVGKTEVTLTRSYGTES
;
A
#
# COMPACT_ATOMS: atom_id res chain seq x y z
N GLU A 1 8.38 8.12 -19.09
CA GLU A 1 8.97 8.26 -20.43
C GLU A 1 9.68 9.61 -20.54
N ASN A 2 10.86 9.65 -21.07
CA ASN A 2 11.66 10.88 -21.28
C ASN A 2 11.86 11.73 -20.02
N GLY A 3 11.93 11.10 -18.86
CA GLY A 3 12.09 11.80 -17.57
C GLY A 3 10.85 12.50 -17.05
N GLN A 4 9.71 12.34 -17.73
CA GLN A 4 8.43 12.84 -17.24
C GLN A 4 7.74 11.79 -16.36
N PRO A 5 6.92 12.19 -15.37
CA PRO A 5 6.11 11.28 -14.60
C PRO A 5 5.20 10.43 -15.50
N PHE A 6 4.97 9.17 -15.12
CA PHE A 6 4.07 8.30 -15.85
C PHE A 6 2.60 8.76 -15.77
N TRP A 7 2.22 9.34 -14.64
CA TRP A 7 0.91 9.98 -14.44
C TRP A 7 1.04 11.51 -14.46
N ASP A 8 0.02 12.18 -14.93
CA ASP A 8 -0.02 13.65 -15.07
C ASP A 8 0.12 14.39 -13.73
N LYS A 9 -0.27 13.72 -12.63
CA LYS A 9 -0.27 14.35 -11.30
C LYS A 9 0.42 13.44 -10.28
N PRO A 10 1.57 13.88 -9.73
CA PRO A 10 2.27 13.13 -8.70
C PRO A 10 1.60 13.21 -7.32
N TYR A 11 0.71 14.18 -7.12
CA TYR A 11 -0.05 14.38 -5.89
C TYR A 11 -1.42 14.99 -6.18
N THR A 12 -2.31 14.92 -5.20
CA THR A 12 -3.57 15.64 -5.17
C THR A 12 -3.79 16.30 -3.82
N ILE A 13 -4.59 17.38 -3.77
CA ILE A 13 -5.01 18.02 -2.53
C ILE A 13 -6.50 17.78 -2.38
N ILE A 14 -6.88 17.19 -1.24
CA ILE A 14 -8.26 16.89 -0.88
C ILE A 14 -8.62 17.76 0.32
N GLU A 15 -9.70 18.52 0.21
CA GLU A 15 -10.25 19.26 1.35
C GLU A 15 -11.53 18.61 1.83
N LYS A 16 -11.58 18.30 3.12
CA LYS A 16 -12.77 17.75 3.77
C LYS A 16 -12.89 18.27 5.19
N ASN A 17 -14.08 18.81 5.52
CA ASN A 17 -14.38 19.36 6.85
C ASN A 17 -13.36 20.43 7.31
N GLY A 18 -12.86 21.24 6.39
CA GLY A 18 -11.90 22.30 6.68
C GLY A 18 -10.47 21.79 6.96
N ILE A 19 -10.16 20.53 6.62
CA ILE A 19 -8.82 19.96 6.65
C ILE A 19 -8.37 19.67 5.24
N LYS A 20 -7.16 20.14 4.90
CA LYS A 20 -6.51 19.91 3.60
C LYS A 20 -5.47 18.82 3.71
N LEU A 21 -5.66 17.75 2.96
CA LEU A 21 -4.75 16.62 2.85
C LEU A 21 -3.99 16.70 1.53
N GLY A 22 -2.67 16.74 1.59
CA GLY A 22 -1.82 16.53 0.42
C GLY A 22 -1.51 15.05 0.29
N VAL A 23 -2.02 14.41 -0.77
CA VAL A 23 -1.85 12.97 -0.98
C VAL A 23 -0.84 12.77 -2.10
N ILE A 24 0.30 12.14 -1.80
CA ILE A 24 1.37 11.82 -2.75
C ILE A 24 1.39 10.31 -2.94
N GLY A 25 1.38 9.83 -4.19
CA GLY A 25 1.51 8.41 -4.52
C GLY A 25 2.93 8.07 -4.96
N ILE A 26 3.50 7.01 -4.41
CA ILE A 26 4.79 6.47 -4.85
C ILE A 26 4.72 4.96 -5.06
N HIS A 27 5.55 4.49 -5.95
CA HIS A 27 5.89 3.06 -6.07
C HIS A 27 7.37 2.92 -5.73
N GLY A 28 7.68 2.17 -4.68
CA GLY A 28 9.06 1.95 -4.26
C GLY A 28 9.88 1.28 -5.36
N LYS A 29 11.09 1.72 -5.52
CA LYS A 29 11.99 1.23 -6.57
C LYS A 29 12.25 -0.27 -6.46
N PHE A 30 12.40 -0.77 -5.22
CA PHE A 30 12.57 -2.20 -4.97
C PHE A 30 11.34 -2.98 -5.42
N ALA A 31 10.14 -2.62 -4.93
CA ALA A 31 8.90 -3.29 -5.28
C ALA A 31 8.61 -3.25 -6.78
N PHE A 32 8.94 -2.14 -7.46
CA PHE A 32 8.77 -1.98 -8.89
C PHE A 32 9.55 -3.02 -9.71
N TYR A 33 10.83 -3.23 -9.39
CA TYR A 33 11.67 -4.17 -10.15
C TYR A 33 11.54 -5.63 -9.65
N ASP A 34 11.06 -5.84 -8.42
CA ASP A 34 10.89 -7.18 -7.86
C ASP A 34 9.61 -7.88 -8.34
N THR A 35 8.55 -7.12 -8.58
CA THR A 35 7.22 -7.68 -8.83
C THR A 35 6.72 -7.55 -10.26
N ILE A 36 7.29 -6.65 -11.06
CA ILE A 36 6.82 -6.38 -12.41
C ILE A 36 7.78 -6.99 -13.43
N THR A 37 7.25 -7.75 -14.38
CA THR A 37 8.08 -8.36 -15.43
C THR A 37 8.75 -7.31 -16.29
N ALA A 38 9.99 -7.55 -16.72
CA ALA A 38 10.80 -6.61 -17.52
C ALA A 38 10.06 -6.12 -18.80
N ASN A 39 9.25 -6.99 -19.41
CA ASN A 39 8.49 -6.62 -20.61
C ASN A 39 7.36 -5.61 -20.29
N ALA A 40 6.75 -5.68 -19.11
CA ALA A 40 5.66 -4.80 -18.70
C ALA A 40 6.14 -3.39 -18.33
N ILE A 41 7.40 -3.27 -17.92
CA ILE A 41 8.02 -1.98 -17.53
C ILE A 41 8.92 -1.40 -18.61
N LYS A 42 8.92 -1.98 -19.79
CA LYS A 42 9.78 -1.49 -20.90
C LYS A 42 9.48 -0.02 -21.20
N GLY A 43 10.51 0.83 -21.10
CA GLY A 43 10.37 2.27 -21.29
C GLY A 43 9.96 3.06 -20.04
N LEU A 44 9.77 2.38 -18.91
CA LEU A 44 9.55 2.98 -17.61
C LEU A 44 10.81 2.83 -16.74
N GLU A 45 11.05 3.79 -15.88
CA GLU A 45 12.14 3.79 -14.91
C GLU A 45 11.61 4.25 -13.55
N ALA A 46 11.82 3.44 -12.52
CA ALA A 46 11.57 3.87 -11.15
C ALA A 46 12.70 4.80 -10.70
N ARG A 47 12.35 6.02 -10.33
CA ARG A 47 13.26 7.05 -9.81
C ARG A 47 13.45 6.86 -8.32
N ASP A 48 14.35 7.66 -7.74
CA ASP A 48 14.59 7.68 -6.30
C ASP A 48 13.37 8.26 -5.57
N GLU A 49 12.72 7.43 -4.77
CA GLU A 49 11.48 7.78 -4.05
C GLU A 49 11.71 8.89 -3.02
N GLU A 50 12.85 8.91 -2.33
CA GLU A 50 13.16 9.94 -1.33
C GLU A 50 13.36 11.31 -1.98
N GLU A 51 14.09 11.38 -3.11
CA GLU A 51 14.31 12.61 -3.85
C GLU A 51 12.98 13.23 -4.29
N TYR A 52 12.11 12.42 -4.89
CA TYR A 52 10.83 12.91 -5.41
C TYR A 52 9.83 13.23 -4.30
N LEU A 53 9.82 12.47 -3.20
CA LEU A 53 9.01 12.83 -2.03
C LEU A 53 9.43 14.18 -1.44
N ARG A 54 10.72 14.41 -1.23
CA ARG A 54 11.20 15.71 -0.74
C ARG A 54 10.78 16.85 -1.66
N LYS A 55 10.88 16.65 -2.97
CA LYS A 55 10.44 17.61 -3.98
C LYS A 55 8.94 17.92 -3.83
N TYR A 56 8.07 16.92 -3.87
CA TYR A 56 6.64 17.14 -3.85
C TYR A 56 6.11 17.60 -2.50
N ILE A 57 6.71 17.16 -1.39
CA ILE A 57 6.41 17.71 -0.06
C ILE A 57 6.73 19.21 -0.04
N ALA A 58 7.89 19.63 -0.57
CA ALA A 58 8.25 21.03 -0.62
C ALA A 58 7.28 21.88 -1.45
N GLU A 59 6.69 21.31 -2.50
CA GLU A 59 5.70 21.99 -3.35
C GLU A 59 4.33 22.20 -2.66
N ILE A 60 3.94 21.30 -1.74
CA ILE A 60 2.59 21.28 -1.16
C ILE A 60 2.50 21.65 0.31
N LYS A 61 3.59 21.56 1.09
CA LYS A 61 3.60 21.71 2.56
C LYS A 61 2.93 22.98 3.09
N ASP A 62 3.02 24.08 2.33
CA ASP A 62 2.42 25.36 2.72
C ASP A 62 0.97 25.52 2.25
N LYS A 63 0.42 24.50 1.58
CA LYS A 63 -0.93 24.49 1.00
C LYS A 63 -1.86 23.50 1.69
N VAL A 64 -1.32 22.64 2.57
CA VAL A 64 -2.03 21.54 3.19
C VAL A 64 -1.82 21.51 4.71
N ASP A 65 -2.73 20.89 5.42
CA ASP A 65 -2.65 20.69 6.86
C ASP A 65 -1.86 19.43 7.22
N LEU A 66 -2.02 18.37 6.41
CA LEU A 66 -1.35 17.08 6.57
C LEU A 66 -0.86 16.56 5.23
N VAL A 67 0.30 15.90 5.24
CA VAL A 67 0.86 15.17 4.10
C VAL A 67 0.67 13.67 4.30
N VAL A 68 -0.05 13.04 3.39
CA VAL A 68 -0.29 11.60 3.33
C VAL A 68 0.46 11.01 2.15
N VAL A 69 1.30 10.03 2.39
CA VAL A 69 1.98 9.27 1.34
C VAL A 69 1.31 7.91 1.19
N LEU A 70 0.91 7.58 -0.03
CA LEU A 70 0.46 6.24 -0.42
C LEU A 70 1.64 5.55 -1.10
N ALA A 71 2.19 4.52 -0.45
CA ALA A 71 3.36 3.81 -0.92
C ALA A 71 3.06 2.36 -1.26
N HIS A 72 3.68 1.84 -2.30
CA HIS A 72 3.80 0.40 -2.51
C HIS A 72 5.28 0.05 -2.37
N GLU A 73 5.71 -0.15 -1.12
CA GLU A 73 7.10 -0.36 -0.69
C GLU A 73 7.13 -1.51 0.32
N GLY A 74 8.28 -1.77 0.91
CA GLY A 74 8.45 -2.84 1.89
C GLY A 74 9.06 -4.09 1.29
N THR A 75 9.21 -5.10 2.11
CA THR A 75 9.73 -6.40 1.70
C THR A 75 8.78 -7.47 2.18
N PRO A 76 8.17 -8.27 1.29
CA PRO A 76 7.23 -9.30 1.70
C PRO A 76 7.85 -10.21 2.76
N ALA A 77 7.26 -10.25 3.95
CA ALA A 77 7.63 -11.19 4.97
C ALA A 77 7.17 -12.58 4.53
N ARG A 78 8.02 -13.61 4.74
CA ARG A 78 7.57 -14.99 4.53
C ARG A 78 6.46 -15.29 5.52
N GLN A 79 5.41 -15.96 5.06
CA GLN A 79 4.11 -16.15 5.71
C GLN A 79 4.11 -16.75 7.15
N SER A 80 5.25 -17.09 7.72
CA SER A 80 5.35 -17.68 9.06
C SER A 80 5.61 -16.67 10.17
N SER A 81 5.70 -15.39 9.87
CA SER A 81 6.10 -14.37 10.84
C SER A 81 4.88 -13.82 11.57
N LYS A 82 4.91 -13.86 12.89
CA LYS A 82 3.89 -13.24 13.75
C LYS A 82 4.60 -12.50 14.88
N GLY A 83 4.36 -11.19 14.98
CA GLY A 83 4.88 -10.38 16.08
C GLY A 83 5.49 -9.05 15.65
N ALA A 84 5.79 -8.19 16.61
CA ALA A 84 6.27 -6.81 16.35
C ALA A 84 7.61 -6.76 15.57
N GLU A 85 8.53 -7.70 15.85
CA GLU A 85 9.81 -7.78 15.13
C GLU A 85 9.61 -8.09 13.64
N ASP A 86 8.61 -8.90 13.33
CA ASP A 86 8.29 -9.27 11.95
C ASP A 86 7.65 -8.11 11.21
N VAL A 87 6.79 -7.32 11.84
CA VAL A 87 6.23 -6.08 11.30
C VAL A 87 7.34 -5.11 10.96
N ALA A 88 8.25 -4.82 11.90
CA ALA A 88 9.36 -3.92 11.69
C ALA A 88 10.32 -4.40 10.58
N ARG A 89 10.53 -5.69 10.47
CA ARG A 89 11.35 -6.28 9.39
C ARG A 89 10.67 -6.15 8.03
N ALA A 90 9.38 -6.46 7.94
CA ALA A 90 8.60 -6.37 6.70
C ALA A 90 8.50 -4.93 6.21
N LEU A 91 8.32 -3.97 7.13
CA LEU A 91 8.20 -2.54 6.84
C LEU A 91 9.53 -1.77 7.00
N LYS A 92 10.67 -2.47 6.97
CA LYS A 92 11.98 -1.83 7.16
C LYS A 92 12.22 -0.68 6.18
N LYS A 93 11.86 -0.86 4.92
CA LYS A 93 12.03 0.19 3.89
C LYS A 93 11.11 1.39 4.12
N ASP A 94 9.89 1.15 4.60
CA ASP A 94 8.95 2.20 4.96
C ASP A 94 9.45 2.98 6.18
N ILE A 95 10.04 2.30 7.15
CA ILE A 95 10.67 2.91 8.33
C ILE A 95 11.87 3.77 7.92
N GLU A 96 12.72 3.26 7.04
CA GLU A 96 13.86 4.00 6.48
C GLU A 96 13.39 5.24 5.72
N LEU A 97 12.39 5.09 4.85
CA LEU A 97 11.81 6.19 4.08
C LEU A 97 11.25 7.29 5.00
N ALA A 98 10.44 6.92 6.00
CA ALA A 98 9.89 7.86 6.97
C ALA A 98 10.97 8.55 7.82
N GLY A 99 12.06 7.85 8.12
CA GLY A 99 13.21 8.41 8.84
C GLY A 99 14.04 9.40 7.99
N ASN A 100 14.17 9.12 6.70
CA ASN A 100 15.00 9.89 5.78
C ASN A 100 14.27 11.10 5.19
N VAL A 101 12.93 11.04 5.06
CA VAL A 101 12.13 12.10 4.44
C VAL A 101 11.28 12.80 5.48
N GLN A 102 11.59 14.05 5.74
CA GLN A 102 10.83 14.89 6.69
C GLN A 102 9.55 15.46 6.05
N GLY A 103 8.51 15.66 6.87
CA GLY A 103 7.27 16.30 6.45
C GLY A 103 6.21 15.31 5.95
N ILE A 104 6.36 14.03 6.19
CA ILE A 104 5.31 13.03 6.05
C ILE A 104 4.60 12.92 7.40
N ASP A 105 3.27 13.14 7.42
CA ASP A 105 2.46 12.93 8.62
C ASP A 105 1.95 11.49 8.69
N ILE A 106 1.52 10.95 7.56
CA ILE A 106 0.98 9.59 7.46
C ILE A 106 1.58 8.89 6.25
N LEU A 107 2.12 7.70 6.45
CA LEU A 107 2.57 6.77 5.42
C LEU A 107 1.66 5.55 5.42
N ILE A 108 0.82 5.43 4.40
CA ILE A 108 -0.01 4.25 4.15
C ILE A 108 0.72 3.39 3.15
N THR A 109 1.12 2.19 3.55
CA THR A 109 1.96 1.33 2.73
C THR A 109 1.33 -0.02 2.40
N GLY A 110 1.91 -0.71 1.42
CA GLY A 110 1.54 -2.03 0.96
C GLY A 110 2.76 -2.85 0.56
N HIS A 111 2.58 -3.85 -0.30
CA HIS A 111 3.61 -4.78 -0.79
C HIS A 111 4.08 -5.82 0.25
N ALA A 112 4.36 -5.42 1.46
CA ALA A 112 4.86 -6.31 2.52
C ALA A 112 3.85 -7.40 2.94
N HIS A 113 2.57 -7.24 2.62
CA HIS A 113 1.49 -8.12 3.07
C HIS A 113 1.47 -8.26 4.60
N GLN A 114 1.75 -7.18 5.29
CA GLN A 114 1.87 -7.15 6.75
C GLN A 114 1.03 -6.02 7.34
N GLY A 115 -0.01 -6.39 8.05
CA GLY A 115 -0.86 -5.44 8.77
C GLY A 115 -0.14 -4.83 9.98
N THR A 116 -0.51 -3.60 10.30
CA THR A 116 -0.05 -2.87 11.50
C THR A 116 -1.23 -2.72 12.47
N PRO A 117 -1.46 -3.66 13.41
CA PRO A 117 -2.49 -3.48 14.45
C PRO A 117 -2.31 -2.20 15.24
N GLU A 118 -1.06 -1.86 15.53
CA GLU A 118 -0.62 -0.56 16.05
C GLU A 118 0.18 0.16 14.97
N ALA A 119 -0.06 1.46 14.79
CA ALA A 119 0.74 2.26 13.86
C ALA A 119 2.20 2.29 14.32
N LEU A 120 3.15 2.12 13.38
CA LEU A 120 4.55 2.39 13.68
C LEU A 120 4.78 3.90 13.67
N VAL A 121 5.55 4.40 14.62
CA VAL A 121 5.87 5.82 14.75
C VAL A 121 7.33 6.06 14.47
N VAL A 122 7.63 6.83 13.44
CA VAL A 122 8.99 7.23 13.08
C VAL A 122 9.07 8.77 13.07
N GLY A 123 9.71 9.35 14.08
CA GLY A 123 9.63 10.78 14.28
C GLY A 123 8.18 11.25 14.49
N ASN A 124 7.66 12.03 13.55
CA ASN A 124 6.26 12.48 13.54
C ASN A 124 5.38 11.70 12.54
N THR A 125 5.94 10.75 11.82
CA THR A 125 5.22 9.98 10.80
C THR A 125 4.55 8.76 11.41
N LEU A 126 3.25 8.61 11.14
CA LEU A 126 2.50 7.38 11.43
C LEU A 126 2.56 6.47 10.20
N ILE A 127 3.07 5.25 10.36
CA ILE A 127 3.11 4.23 9.29
C ILE A 127 2.02 3.21 9.58
N VAL A 128 1.14 3.01 8.60
CA VAL A 128 0.02 2.05 8.67
C VAL A 128 -0.05 1.19 7.42
N SER A 129 -0.45 -0.06 7.60
CA SER A 129 -0.63 -1.05 6.54
C SER A 129 -1.70 -2.05 6.93
N THR A 130 -2.30 -2.70 5.94
CA THR A 130 -3.19 -3.86 6.13
C THR A 130 -2.51 -5.14 5.65
N ASP A 131 -3.08 -6.28 6.00
CA ASP A 131 -2.72 -7.54 5.36
C ASP A 131 -3.13 -7.55 3.88
N ALA A 132 -2.78 -8.61 3.19
CA ALA A 132 -2.96 -8.74 1.75
C ALA A 132 -4.40 -9.10 1.35
N GLN A 133 -4.68 -8.95 0.04
CA GLN A 133 -5.83 -9.54 -0.67
C GLN A 133 -7.20 -9.00 -0.23
N GLY A 134 -7.25 -7.80 0.35
CA GLY A 134 -8.51 -7.17 0.75
C GLY A 134 -9.21 -7.88 1.91
N THR A 135 -8.46 -8.60 2.75
CA THR A 135 -9.01 -9.28 3.93
C THR A 135 -9.32 -8.35 5.09
N GLU A 136 -8.81 -7.12 5.03
CA GLU A 136 -8.95 -6.11 6.08
C GLU A 136 -9.18 -4.72 5.52
N VAL A 137 -9.83 -3.87 6.31
CA VAL A 137 -9.88 -2.43 6.13
C VAL A 137 -9.20 -1.76 7.31
N GLY A 138 -8.14 -0.99 7.04
CA GLY A 138 -7.47 -0.15 8.03
C GLY A 138 -8.28 1.12 8.30
N GLU A 139 -8.48 1.44 9.56
CA GLU A 139 -9.12 2.66 10.03
C GLU A 139 -8.15 3.42 10.92
N LEU A 140 -7.64 4.56 10.43
CA LEU A 140 -6.80 5.47 11.19
C LEU A 140 -7.62 6.72 11.51
N ALA A 141 -8.06 6.86 12.76
CA ALA A 141 -8.75 8.05 13.23
C ALA A 141 -7.77 8.99 13.93
N LEU A 142 -7.83 10.27 13.58
CA LEU A 142 -6.92 11.31 14.08
C LEU A 142 -7.69 12.36 14.87
N VAL A 143 -7.11 12.80 15.97
CA VAL A 143 -7.52 14.01 16.68
C VAL A 143 -6.50 15.10 16.38
N LEU A 144 -6.97 16.20 15.79
CA LEU A 144 -6.11 17.30 15.38
C LEU A 144 -6.32 18.52 16.29
N ASP A 145 -5.26 19.25 16.56
CA ASP A 145 -5.37 20.57 17.15
C ASP A 145 -6.13 21.51 16.20
N SER A 146 -7.14 22.19 16.68
CA SER A 146 -8.03 23.00 15.85
C SER A 146 -7.35 24.19 15.18
N LYS A 147 -6.27 24.70 15.77
CA LYS A 147 -5.52 25.88 15.29
C LYS A 147 -4.30 25.49 14.46
N THR A 148 -3.47 24.59 15.00
CA THR A 148 -2.20 24.19 14.37
C THR A 148 -2.33 23.03 13.41
N LYS A 149 -3.48 22.34 13.42
CA LYS A 149 -3.77 21.13 12.63
C LYS A 149 -2.82 19.96 12.91
N LYS A 150 -2.00 20.05 13.94
CA LYS A 150 -1.11 18.96 14.33
C LYS A 150 -1.88 17.79 14.93
N VAL A 151 -1.41 16.58 14.68
CA VAL A 151 -1.94 15.37 15.28
C VAL A 151 -1.67 15.38 16.79
N LEU A 152 -2.74 15.35 17.61
CA LEU A 152 -2.67 15.27 19.06
C LEU A 152 -2.72 13.82 19.54
N SER A 153 -3.55 13.01 18.91
CA SER A 153 -3.67 11.60 19.19
C SER A 153 -4.25 10.87 17.99
N TYR A 154 -4.12 9.56 17.99
CA TYR A 154 -4.69 8.71 16.95
C TYR A 154 -5.18 7.38 17.55
N THR A 155 -6.07 6.71 16.81
CA THR A 155 -6.38 5.30 16.99
C THR A 155 -6.23 4.59 15.65
N ASN A 156 -5.62 3.42 15.66
CA ASN A 156 -5.47 2.57 14.49
C ASN A 156 -6.21 1.26 14.71
N LYS A 157 -6.95 0.80 13.72
CA LYS A 157 -7.74 -0.43 13.82
C LYS A 157 -7.73 -1.16 12.49
N LEU A 158 -7.46 -2.45 12.54
CA LEU A 158 -7.64 -3.36 11.41
C LEU A 158 -9.00 -4.07 11.56
N ASN A 159 -9.89 -3.84 10.63
CA ASN A 159 -11.22 -4.45 10.60
C ASN A 159 -11.21 -5.60 9.60
N ILE A 160 -11.29 -6.83 10.10
CA ILE A 160 -11.34 -8.02 9.24
C ILE A 160 -12.67 -8.04 8.48
N ILE A 161 -12.60 -8.33 7.19
CA ILE A 161 -13.75 -8.44 6.31
C ILE A 161 -14.14 -9.91 6.20
N TYR A 162 -15.39 -10.21 6.55
CA TYR A 162 -15.98 -11.53 6.34
C TYR A 162 -17.08 -11.43 5.28
N ASP A 163 -17.02 -12.26 4.25
CA ASP A 163 -18.01 -12.32 3.18
C ASP A 163 -19.45 -12.56 3.69
N LYS A 164 -19.57 -13.38 4.75
CA LYS A 164 -20.87 -13.65 5.41
C LYS A 164 -21.54 -12.42 6.03
N ASP A 165 -20.76 -11.38 6.35
CA ASP A 165 -21.23 -10.17 7.04
C ASP A 165 -21.47 -8.99 6.10
N ILE A 166 -21.13 -9.16 4.81
CA ILE A 166 -21.17 -8.09 3.81
C ILE A 166 -21.98 -8.52 2.59
N THR A 167 -22.92 -7.69 2.19
CA THR A 167 -23.60 -7.86 0.91
C THR A 167 -22.74 -7.31 -0.21
N ALA A 168 -22.47 -8.15 -1.21
CA ALA A 168 -21.67 -7.73 -2.36
C ALA A 168 -22.37 -6.58 -3.12
N ASP A 169 -21.58 -5.59 -3.54
CA ASP A 169 -22.07 -4.54 -4.43
C ASP A 169 -22.46 -5.13 -5.78
N PRO A 170 -23.71 -4.94 -6.24
CA PRO A 170 -24.19 -5.61 -7.46
C PRO A 170 -23.50 -5.17 -8.75
N GLU A 171 -22.95 -3.97 -8.79
CA GLU A 171 -22.23 -3.46 -9.95
C GLU A 171 -20.84 -4.06 -10.05
N THR A 172 -20.12 -4.09 -8.92
CA THR A 172 -18.83 -4.77 -8.82
C THR A 172 -18.97 -6.27 -9.11
N GLN A 173 -20.01 -6.93 -8.57
CA GLN A 173 -20.26 -8.35 -8.82
C GLN A 173 -20.46 -8.65 -10.31
N ARG A 174 -21.19 -7.81 -11.05
CA ARG A 174 -21.35 -7.97 -12.50
C ARG A 174 -20.03 -7.90 -13.27
N VAL A 175 -19.09 -7.05 -12.83
CA VAL A 175 -17.76 -6.98 -13.43
C VAL A 175 -16.97 -8.25 -13.15
N ILE A 176 -17.02 -8.75 -11.93
CA ILE A 176 -16.38 -10.01 -11.51
C ILE A 176 -16.95 -11.18 -12.32
N ASP A 177 -18.26 -11.32 -12.41
CA ASP A 177 -18.92 -12.40 -13.13
C ASP A 177 -18.57 -12.41 -14.63
N LYS A 178 -18.47 -11.23 -15.24
CA LYS A 178 -18.02 -11.08 -16.62
C LYS A 178 -16.63 -11.67 -16.83
N TRP A 179 -15.69 -11.33 -15.95
CA TRP A 179 -14.31 -11.79 -16.09
C TRP A 179 -14.15 -13.26 -15.71
N ASN A 180 -14.86 -13.72 -14.68
CA ASN A 180 -14.89 -15.14 -14.31
C ASN A 180 -15.38 -16.01 -15.47
N LYS A 181 -16.42 -15.59 -16.18
CA LYS A 181 -16.90 -16.32 -17.36
C LYS A 181 -15.81 -16.49 -18.41
N ILE A 182 -15.04 -15.43 -18.71
CA ILE A 182 -13.94 -15.47 -19.68
C ILE A 182 -12.80 -16.39 -19.19
N ILE A 183 -12.48 -16.31 -17.90
CA ILE A 183 -11.45 -17.16 -17.28
C ILE A 183 -11.87 -18.62 -17.32
N ASP A 184 -13.09 -18.91 -16.91
CA ASP A 184 -13.67 -20.26 -16.91
C ASP A 184 -13.62 -20.92 -18.31
N GLU A 185 -13.96 -20.17 -19.35
CA GLU A 185 -13.88 -20.67 -20.73
C GLU A 185 -12.46 -21.11 -21.12
N LYS A 186 -11.44 -20.47 -20.55
CA LYS A 186 -10.02 -20.78 -20.83
C LYS A 186 -9.43 -21.84 -19.90
N THR A 187 -9.96 -21.99 -18.70
CA THR A 187 -9.35 -22.82 -17.64
C THR A 187 -10.11 -24.12 -17.35
N LYS A 188 -11.25 -24.35 -18.00
CA LYS A 188 -12.06 -25.59 -17.82
C LYS A 188 -11.45 -26.84 -18.44
N GLU A 189 -10.49 -26.69 -19.33
CA GLU A 189 -9.82 -27.82 -19.95
C GLU A 189 -9.00 -28.58 -18.90
N VAL A 190 -9.26 -29.87 -18.76
CA VAL A 190 -8.49 -30.74 -17.87
C VAL A 190 -7.19 -31.11 -18.58
N VAL A 191 -6.09 -30.46 -18.21
CA VAL A 191 -4.76 -30.67 -18.81
C VAL A 191 -4.00 -31.85 -18.20
N GLY A 192 -4.44 -32.37 -17.04
CA GLY A 192 -3.81 -33.48 -16.36
C GLY A 192 -4.49 -33.85 -15.06
N LYS A 193 -4.04 -34.94 -14.45
CA LYS A 193 -4.44 -35.39 -13.12
C LYS A 193 -3.23 -35.66 -12.28
N THR A 194 -3.32 -35.39 -10.97
CA THR A 194 -2.31 -35.76 -9.97
C THR A 194 -2.92 -36.69 -8.93
N GLU A 195 -2.17 -37.68 -8.49
CA GLU A 195 -2.55 -38.61 -7.41
C GLU A 195 -2.13 -38.09 -6.01
N VAL A 196 -1.34 -37.02 -5.99
CA VAL A 196 -0.85 -36.40 -4.76
C VAL A 196 -1.25 -34.94 -4.71
N THR A 197 -1.37 -34.41 -3.49
CA THR A 197 -1.57 -32.97 -3.30
C THR A 197 -0.30 -32.23 -3.68
N LEU A 198 -0.40 -31.32 -4.65
CA LEU A 198 0.68 -30.40 -4.97
C LEU A 198 0.68 -29.26 -3.96
N THR A 199 1.80 -29.08 -3.29
CA THR A 199 2.00 -28.00 -2.31
C THR A 199 3.05 -27.05 -2.83
N ARG A 200 2.87 -25.77 -2.52
CA ARG A 200 3.89 -24.74 -2.79
C ARG A 200 4.58 -24.36 -1.48
N SER A 201 5.88 -24.62 -1.40
CA SER A 201 6.72 -24.08 -0.34
C SER A 201 7.76 -23.14 -0.93
N TYR A 202 7.95 -21.97 -0.32
CA TYR A 202 9.00 -21.06 -0.77
C TYR A 202 10.37 -21.70 -0.63
N GLY A 203 11.11 -21.76 -1.74
CA GLY A 203 12.48 -22.29 -1.78
C GLY A 203 12.57 -23.82 -1.97
N THR A 204 11.46 -24.50 -2.23
CA THR A 204 11.46 -25.91 -2.65
C THR A 204 10.69 -26.06 -3.95
N GLU A 205 11.23 -26.84 -4.89
CA GLU A 205 10.46 -27.29 -6.04
C GLU A 205 9.47 -28.37 -5.58
N SER A 206 8.25 -28.31 -6.10
CA SER A 206 7.23 -29.34 -5.87
C SER A 206 7.37 -30.48 -6.87
#